data_0438734c012de5ec7d6bd784b3563edc
#
_entry.id   0438734c012de5ec7d6bd784b3563edc
#
_cell.length_a   1.000
_cell.length_b   1.000
_cell.length_c   1.000
_cell.angle_alpha   90.00
_cell.angle_beta   90.00
_cell.angle_gamma   90.00
#
_symmetry.space_group_name_H-M   'P 1'
#
loop_
_entity.id
_entity.type
_entity.pdbx_description
1 polymer ?
#
loop_
_entity_poly.entity_id
_entity_poly.type
_entity_poly.pdbx_seq_one_letter_code
_entity_poly.pdbx_strand_id
1 'polypeptide(L)'
;MNLKIYNTLSKEKELFVPLNPDSIKMYVCGPTVYNYAHIGNARPAVVFDVLYRVLKNLYPEVIYVRNITDVDDKINDAAKKLNQPISAITNKYTDIYHQDMNNLCVLRPDHEPRVTDNIAQIISMIQKILDNKNAYISDGHVLFDVTSFRQYGKLSNRDTEEMLAGARVEVADYK
;
A
#
# COMPACT_ATOMS: atom_id res chain seq x y z
N MET A 1 0.45 22.61 -19.49
CA MET A 1 1.54 22.47 -18.47
C MET A 1 2.14 21.09 -18.61
N ASN A 2 3.46 20.94 -18.69
CA ASN A 2 4.11 19.64 -18.85
C ASN A 2 4.47 19.08 -17.47
N LEU A 3 3.56 18.29 -16.87
CA LEU A 3 3.83 17.60 -15.62
C LEU A 3 4.89 16.51 -15.86
N LYS A 4 5.96 16.52 -15.06
CA LYS A 4 6.98 15.47 -15.05
C LYS A 4 6.99 14.78 -13.70
N ILE A 5 6.99 13.45 -13.69
CA ILE A 5 6.99 12.60 -12.50
C ILE A 5 8.18 11.65 -12.58
N TYR A 6 8.83 11.39 -11.43
CA TYR A 6 9.88 10.39 -11.36
C TYR A 6 9.28 8.99 -11.50
N ASN A 7 9.77 8.24 -12.48
CA ASN A 7 9.38 6.86 -12.72
C ASN A 7 10.44 5.92 -12.12
N THR A 8 10.04 5.12 -11.16
CA THR A 8 10.96 4.17 -10.51
C THR A 8 11.48 3.10 -11.47
N LEU A 9 10.69 2.72 -12.48
CA LEU A 9 11.09 1.71 -13.47
C LEU A 9 12.25 2.19 -14.35
N SER A 10 12.17 3.42 -14.87
CA SER A 10 13.23 4.02 -15.71
C SER A 10 14.31 4.73 -14.91
N LYS A 11 14.05 5.04 -13.63
CA LYS A 11 14.89 5.88 -12.74
C LYS A 11 15.05 7.33 -13.21
N GLU A 12 14.13 7.82 -14.01
CA GLU A 12 14.17 9.17 -14.59
C GLU A 12 12.90 9.96 -14.32
N LYS A 13 12.99 11.30 -14.43
CA LYS A 13 11.81 12.16 -14.50
C LYS A 13 11.28 12.20 -15.92
N GLU A 14 10.12 11.62 -16.13
CA GLU A 14 9.46 11.54 -17.42
C GLU A 14 8.25 12.46 -17.51
N LEU A 15 7.87 12.82 -18.72
CA LEU A 15 6.59 13.45 -18.97
C LEU A 15 5.46 12.50 -18.56
N PHE A 16 4.55 13.00 -17.72
CA PHE A 16 3.39 12.20 -17.34
C PHE A 16 2.43 12.07 -18.51
N VAL A 17 2.27 10.87 -19.02
CA VAL A 17 1.30 10.51 -20.07
C VAL A 17 0.29 9.54 -19.44
N PRO A 18 -0.96 10.00 -19.23
CA PRO A 18 -1.97 9.15 -18.62
C PRO A 18 -2.43 8.04 -19.57
N LEU A 19 -2.81 6.89 -19.02
CA LEU A 19 -3.42 5.79 -19.77
C LEU A 19 -4.79 6.19 -20.35
N ASN A 20 -5.54 7.01 -19.61
CA ASN A 20 -6.78 7.61 -20.03
C ASN A 20 -6.77 9.10 -19.64
N PRO A 21 -6.73 10.04 -20.58
CA PRO A 21 -6.69 11.47 -20.26
C PRO A 21 -8.02 12.02 -19.70
N ASP A 22 -9.12 11.34 -19.89
CA ASP A 22 -10.44 11.76 -19.39
C ASP A 22 -10.64 11.37 -17.92
N SER A 23 -9.94 10.33 -17.44
CA SER A 23 -10.08 9.84 -16.05
C SER A 23 -8.76 9.28 -15.53
N ILE A 24 -8.11 10.03 -14.66
CA ILE A 24 -6.86 9.64 -14.00
C ILE A 24 -7.18 8.80 -12.76
N LYS A 25 -6.54 7.65 -12.63
CA LYS A 25 -6.65 6.80 -11.44
C LYS A 25 -5.33 6.80 -10.69
N MET A 26 -5.36 7.24 -9.44
CA MET A 26 -4.20 7.34 -8.56
C MET A 26 -4.40 6.44 -7.33
N TYR A 27 -3.45 5.54 -7.07
CA TYR A 27 -3.43 4.71 -5.86
C TYR A 27 -2.19 5.03 -5.04
N VAL A 28 -2.39 5.25 -3.74
CA VAL A 28 -1.32 5.50 -2.76
C VAL A 28 -1.45 4.53 -1.60
N CYS A 29 -0.34 3.94 -1.18
CA CYS A 29 -0.32 3.11 0.01
C CYS A 29 -0.66 3.93 1.25
N GLY A 30 -1.61 3.46 2.03
CA GLY A 30 -2.07 4.11 3.25
C GLY A 30 -1.36 3.63 4.51
N PRO A 31 -1.75 4.12 5.68
CA PRO A 31 -1.15 3.76 6.97
C PRO A 31 -1.57 2.38 7.46
N THR A 32 -0.73 1.78 8.32
CA THR A 32 -1.13 0.71 9.23
C THR A 32 -1.57 1.34 10.55
N VAL A 33 -2.84 1.12 10.93
CA VAL A 33 -3.51 1.87 12.00
C VAL A 33 -3.42 1.15 13.35
N TYR A 34 -2.21 1.08 13.90
CA TYR A 34 -1.94 0.46 15.21
C TYR A 34 -1.50 1.46 16.28
N ASN A 35 -1.13 2.69 15.90
CA ASN A 35 -0.63 3.74 16.77
C ASN A 35 -0.82 5.12 16.12
N TYR A 36 -0.51 6.19 16.87
CA TYR A 36 -0.48 7.56 16.35
C TYR A 36 0.41 7.68 15.11
N ALA A 37 -0.02 8.53 14.18
CA ALA A 37 0.81 8.88 13.03
C ALA A 37 2.02 9.71 13.47
N HIS A 38 3.13 9.52 12.78
CA HIS A 38 4.31 10.37 12.91
C HIS A 38 4.61 11.04 11.56
N ILE A 39 5.59 11.95 11.54
CA ILE A 39 5.94 12.71 10.33
C ILE A 39 6.24 11.81 9.11
N GLY A 40 6.77 10.60 9.32
CA GLY A 40 7.01 9.63 8.26
C GLY A 40 5.73 9.09 7.61
N ASN A 41 4.60 9.07 8.34
CA ASN A 41 3.28 8.71 7.81
C ASN A 41 2.60 9.92 7.14
N ALA A 42 2.79 11.12 7.68
CA ALA A 42 2.22 12.34 7.14
C ALA A 42 2.88 12.76 5.81
N ARG A 43 4.20 12.58 5.69
CA ARG A 43 4.95 12.97 4.48
C ARG A 43 4.36 12.43 3.17
N PRO A 44 4.14 11.12 2.98
CA PRO A 44 3.51 10.63 1.76
C PRO A 44 2.09 11.17 1.59
N ALA A 45 1.30 11.31 2.66
CA ALA A 45 -0.04 11.85 2.56
C ALA A 45 -0.03 13.29 1.99
N VAL A 46 0.83 14.17 2.50
CA VAL A 46 0.98 15.55 2.01
C VAL A 46 1.54 15.60 0.58
N VAL A 47 2.58 14.82 0.27
CA VAL A 47 3.20 14.81 -1.06
C VAL A 47 2.20 14.37 -2.13
N PHE A 48 1.45 13.33 -1.88
CA PHE A 48 0.46 12.83 -2.84
C PHE A 48 -0.82 13.67 -2.87
N ASP A 49 -1.15 14.40 -1.81
CA ASP A 49 -2.20 15.42 -1.85
C ASP A 49 -1.84 16.56 -2.81
N VAL A 50 -0.60 17.02 -2.78
CA VAL A 50 -0.11 18.02 -3.75
C VAL A 50 -0.24 17.49 -5.18
N LEU A 51 0.18 16.25 -5.43
CA LEU A 51 0.03 15.62 -6.74
C LEU A 51 -1.44 15.51 -7.14
N TYR A 52 -2.30 15.07 -6.24
CA TYR A 52 -3.75 14.95 -6.49
C TYR A 52 -4.37 16.30 -6.90
N ARG A 53 -4.04 17.39 -6.18
CA ARG A 53 -4.50 18.74 -6.52
C ARG A 53 -4.00 19.21 -7.88
N VAL A 54 -2.74 18.93 -8.21
CA VAL A 54 -2.16 19.24 -9.53
C VAL A 54 -2.91 18.49 -10.63
N LEU A 55 -3.14 17.19 -10.45
CA LEU A 55 -3.86 16.35 -11.40
C LEU A 55 -5.31 16.87 -11.61
N LYS A 56 -6.02 17.23 -10.54
CA LYS A 56 -7.38 17.80 -10.62
C LYS A 56 -7.44 19.12 -11.38
N ASN A 57 -6.35 19.89 -11.42
CA ASN A 57 -6.29 21.10 -12.24
C ASN A 57 -5.96 20.83 -13.71
N LEU A 58 -5.39 19.68 -14.02
CA LEU A 58 -4.93 19.33 -15.38
C LEU A 58 -5.89 18.41 -16.13
N TYR A 59 -6.72 17.65 -15.41
CA TYR A 59 -7.56 16.60 -16.00
C TYR A 59 -9.01 16.71 -15.52
N PRO A 60 -9.99 16.30 -16.35
CA PRO A 60 -11.41 16.44 -16.04
C PRO A 60 -11.84 15.64 -14.81
N GLU A 61 -11.31 14.43 -14.67
CA GLU A 61 -11.60 13.52 -13.56
C GLU A 61 -10.32 12.93 -12.98
N VAL A 62 -10.25 12.87 -11.66
CA VAL A 62 -9.17 12.18 -10.93
C VAL A 62 -9.80 11.38 -9.81
N ILE A 63 -9.61 10.07 -9.83
CA ILE A 63 -10.06 9.14 -8.78
C ILE A 63 -8.85 8.78 -7.93
N TYR A 64 -8.87 9.19 -6.67
CA TYR A 64 -7.80 8.94 -5.70
C TYR A 64 -8.20 7.85 -4.71
N VAL A 65 -7.40 6.80 -4.65
CA VAL A 65 -7.57 5.67 -3.72
C VAL A 65 -6.38 5.62 -2.77
N ARG A 66 -6.66 5.51 -1.48
CA ARG A 66 -5.65 5.26 -0.43
C ARG A 66 -6.23 4.27 0.58
N ASN A 67 -5.59 3.12 0.74
CA ASN A 67 -6.07 2.09 1.64
C ASN A 67 -5.84 2.41 3.12
N ILE A 68 -6.56 1.70 3.99
CA ILE A 68 -6.25 1.56 5.41
C ILE A 68 -5.84 0.11 5.67
N THR A 69 -4.64 -0.09 6.20
CA THR A 69 -4.18 -1.42 6.63
C THR A 69 -4.62 -1.63 8.08
N ASP A 70 -5.70 -2.36 8.25
CA ASP A 70 -6.34 -2.66 9.53
C ASP A 70 -6.19 -4.13 9.97
N VAL A 71 -5.29 -4.87 9.28
CA VAL A 71 -4.80 -6.21 9.66
C VAL A 71 -3.30 -6.23 9.51
N ASP A 72 -2.56 -6.49 10.60
CA ASP A 72 -1.10 -6.54 10.63
C ASP A 72 -0.66 -7.10 11.99
N ASP A 73 0.52 -7.72 12.08
CA ASP A 73 1.06 -8.25 13.33
C ASP A 73 1.19 -7.17 14.41
N LYS A 74 1.54 -5.95 14.03
CA LYS A 74 1.62 -4.80 14.96
C LYS A 74 0.26 -4.44 15.55
N ILE A 75 -0.82 -4.60 14.79
CA ILE A 75 -2.19 -4.38 15.27
C ILE A 75 -2.56 -5.47 16.26
N ASN A 76 -2.24 -6.74 15.95
CA ASN A 76 -2.47 -7.88 16.84
C ASN A 76 -1.73 -7.69 18.16
N ASP A 77 -0.47 -7.26 18.11
CA ASP A 77 0.34 -7.00 19.29
C ASP A 77 -0.19 -5.84 20.13
N ALA A 78 -0.62 -4.75 19.49
CA ALA A 78 -1.23 -3.63 20.17
C ALA A 78 -2.54 -4.03 20.85
N ALA A 79 -3.38 -4.81 20.18
CA ALA A 79 -4.64 -5.33 20.73
C ALA A 79 -4.41 -6.23 21.95
N LYS A 80 -3.43 -7.14 21.87
CA LYS A 80 -3.02 -8.00 23.00
C LYS A 80 -2.52 -7.17 24.19
N LYS A 81 -1.59 -6.23 23.95
CA LYS A 81 -1.01 -5.37 25.01
C LYS A 81 -2.06 -4.52 25.74
N LEU A 82 -3.05 -4.02 24.99
CA LEU A 82 -4.10 -3.17 25.53
C LEU A 82 -5.33 -3.96 26.02
N ASN A 83 -5.35 -5.29 25.82
CA ASN A 83 -6.50 -6.16 26.09
C ASN A 83 -7.80 -5.63 25.47
N GLN A 84 -7.72 -5.23 24.20
CA GLN A 84 -8.82 -4.68 23.41
C GLN A 84 -9.01 -5.45 22.11
N PRO A 85 -10.22 -5.49 21.53
CA PRO A 85 -10.43 -6.08 20.22
C PRO A 85 -9.70 -5.26 19.15
N ILE A 86 -9.23 -5.95 18.09
CA ILE A 86 -8.53 -5.34 16.95
C ILE A 86 -9.33 -4.17 16.37
N SER A 87 -10.64 -4.32 16.21
CA SER A 87 -11.52 -3.28 15.66
C SER A 87 -11.53 -2.00 16.50
N ALA A 88 -11.43 -2.11 17.82
CA ALA A 88 -11.35 -0.93 18.68
C ALA A 88 -10.05 -0.14 18.47
N ILE A 89 -8.93 -0.87 18.31
CA ILE A 89 -7.62 -0.28 18.01
C ILE A 89 -7.65 0.39 16.64
N THR A 90 -8.04 -0.35 15.61
CA THR A 90 -8.00 0.14 14.24
C THR A 90 -8.94 1.30 13.98
N ASN A 91 -10.15 1.28 14.54
CA ASN A 91 -11.08 2.40 14.42
C ASN A 91 -10.53 3.66 15.12
N LYS A 92 -10.07 3.52 16.36
CA LYS A 92 -9.48 4.63 17.11
C LYS A 92 -8.35 5.31 16.33
N TYR A 93 -7.37 4.55 15.85
CA TYR A 93 -6.21 5.13 15.18
C TYR A 93 -6.50 5.57 13.74
N THR A 94 -7.52 5.01 13.09
CA THR A 94 -8.03 5.54 11.82
C THR A 94 -8.64 6.93 12.03
N ASP A 95 -9.47 7.11 13.04
CA ASP A 95 -10.09 8.41 13.34
C ASP A 95 -9.05 9.48 13.68
N ILE A 96 -8.06 9.12 14.52
CA ILE A 96 -6.94 10.00 14.84
C ILE A 96 -6.14 10.36 13.61
N TYR A 97 -5.78 9.37 12.78
CA TYR A 97 -5.07 9.60 11.51
C TYR A 97 -5.83 10.57 10.61
N HIS A 98 -7.13 10.39 10.50
CA HIS A 98 -7.97 11.30 9.73
C HIS A 98 -7.97 12.73 10.29
N GLN A 99 -8.03 12.87 11.60
CA GLN A 99 -7.96 14.17 12.26
C GLN A 99 -6.60 14.84 12.01
N ASP A 100 -5.50 14.10 12.17
CA ASP A 100 -4.15 14.61 11.94
C ASP A 100 -3.96 15.05 10.49
N MET A 101 -4.42 14.24 9.51
CA MET A 101 -4.33 14.60 8.09
C MET A 101 -5.20 15.82 7.75
N ASN A 102 -6.37 15.93 8.36
CA ASN A 102 -7.23 17.12 8.20
C ASN A 102 -6.56 18.38 8.76
N ASN A 103 -5.89 18.30 9.91
CA ASN A 103 -5.13 19.41 10.49
C ASN A 103 -3.96 19.86 9.59
N LEU A 104 -3.43 18.95 8.77
CA LEU A 104 -2.44 19.24 7.73
C LEU A 104 -3.06 19.69 6.40
N CYS A 105 -4.37 19.93 6.35
CA CYS A 105 -5.12 20.30 5.15
C CYS A 105 -5.02 19.30 3.99
N VAL A 106 -4.72 18.04 4.29
CA VAL A 106 -4.69 16.95 3.31
C VAL A 106 -6.11 16.54 2.96
N LEU A 107 -6.43 16.48 1.66
CA LEU A 107 -7.73 16.04 1.19
C LEU A 107 -7.95 14.56 1.46
N ARG A 108 -9.21 14.19 1.70
CA ARG A 108 -9.61 12.78 1.76
C ARG A 108 -9.47 12.15 0.37
N PRO A 109 -9.07 10.87 0.28
CA PRO A 109 -9.19 10.13 -0.97
C PRO A 109 -10.67 9.91 -1.32
N ASP A 110 -10.95 9.66 -2.61
CA ASP A 110 -12.31 9.33 -3.07
C ASP A 110 -12.73 7.95 -2.56
N HIS A 111 -11.77 7.01 -2.45
CA HIS A 111 -11.98 5.68 -1.89
C HIS A 111 -10.88 5.34 -0.88
N GLU A 112 -11.30 4.77 0.24
CA GLU A 112 -10.40 4.37 1.33
C GLU A 112 -10.70 2.91 1.76
N PRO A 113 -10.35 1.92 0.90
CA PRO A 113 -10.64 0.51 1.19
C PRO A 113 -9.84 0.01 2.39
N ARG A 114 -10.49 -0.77 3.24
CA ARG A 114 -9.88 -1.50 4.36
C ARG A 114 -9.51 -2.91 3.94
N VAL A 115 -8.46 -3.47 4.52
CA VAL A 115 -8.07 -4.86 4.25
C VAL A 115 -9.16 -5.81 4.72
N THR A 116 -9.74 -5.57 5.91
CA THR A 116 -10.80 -6.43 6.48
C THR A 116 -12.05 -6.50 5.62
N ASP A 117 -12.36 -5.44 4.87
CA ASP A 117 -13.54 -5.40 3.98
C ASP A 117 -13.29 -6.12 2.64
N ASN A 118 -12.04 -6.52 2.37
CA ASN A 118 -11.61 -7.07 1.07
C ASN A 118 -11.00 -8.48 1.18
N ILE A 119 -11.21 -9.18 2.29
CA ILE A 119 -10.62 -10.52 2.52
C ILE A 119 -11.04 -11.53 1.44
N ALA A 120 -12.30 -11.52 1.02
CA ALA A 120 -12.77 -12.44 -0.02
C ALA A 120 -12.06 -12.22 -1.37
N GLN A 121 -11.83 -10.97 -1.74
CA GLN A 121 -11.09 -10.59 -2.96
C GLN A 121 -9.61 -10.98 -2.86
N ILE A 122 -9.01 -10.79 -1.68
CA ILE A 122 -7.62 -11.19 -1.40
C ILE A 122 -7.48 -12.70 -1.54
N ILE A 123 -8.37 -13.48 -0.93
CA ILE A 123 -8.37 -14.96 -1.04
C ILE A 123 -8.52 -15.39 -2.51
N SER A 124 -9.45 -14.76 -3.25
CA SER A 124 -9.65 -15.07 -4.68
C SER A 124 -8.39 -14.76 -5.51
N MET A 125 -7.67 -13.69 -5.20
CA MET A 125 -6.40 -13.36 -5.86
C MET A 125 -5.31 -14.37 -5.52
N ILE A 126 -5.16 -14.74 -4.25
CA ILE A 126 -4.19 -15.74 -3.79
C ILE A 126 -4.46 -17.09 -4.49
N GLN A 127 -5.73 -17.50 -4.59
CA GLN A 127 -6.07 -18.74 -5.28
C GLN A 127 -5.62 -18.72 -6.76
N LYS A 128 -5.85 -17.61 -7.47
CA LYS A 128 -5.37 -17.46 -8.86
C LYS A 128 -3.84 -17.55 -8.97
N ILE A 129 -3.11 -17.02 -7.99
CA ILE A 129 -1.64 -17.12 -7.98
C ILE A 129 -1.19 -18.55 -7.74
N LEU A 130 -1.88 -19.30 -6.87
CA LEU A 130 -1.65 -20.73 -6.66
C LEU A 130 -1.95 -21.56 -7.93
N ASP A 131 -3.09 -21.30 -8.56
CA ASP A 131 -3.51 -21.98 -9.80
C ASP A 131 -2.51 -21.75 -10.94
N ASN A 132 -1.90 -20.57 -10.99
CA ASN A 132 -0.84 -20.18 -11.93
C ASN A 132 0.54 -20.78 -11.57
N LYS A 133 0.65 -21.50 -10.46
CA LYS A 133 1.90 -22.08 -9.94
C LYS A 133 2.99 -21.04 -9.59
N ASN A 134 2.56 -19.82 -9.24
CA ASN A 134 3.46 -18.78 -8.74
C ASN A 134 3.44 -18.68 -7.20
N ALA A 135 2.72 -19.56 -6.53
CA ALA A 135 2.71 -19.69 -5.08
C ALA A 135 2.64 -21.16 -4.69
N TYR A 136 3.00 -21.48 -3.46
CA TYR A 136 2.95 -22.80 -2.87
C TYR A 136 2.46 -22.76 -1.44
N ILE A 137 2.03 -23.91 -0.91
CA ILE A 137 1.58 -24.06 0.47
C ILE A 137 2.66 -24.80 1.25
N SER A 138 3.10 -24.22 2.36
CA SER A 138 4.04 -24.83 3.29
C SER A 138 3.63 -24.51 4.73
N ASP A 139 3.51 -25.50 5.58
CA ASP A 139 3.16 -25.38 7.02
C ASP A 139 1.91 -24.52 7.29
N GLY A 140 0.87 -24.64 6.45
CA GLY A 140 -0.36 -23.85 6.58
C GLY A 140 -0.25 -22.40 6.10
N HIS A 141 0.90 -21.99 5.54
CA HIS A 141 1.12 -20.69 4.93
C HIS A 141 1.08 -20.78 3.41
N VAL A 142 0.60 -19.73 2.77
CA VAL A 142 0.71 -19.57 1.32
C VAL A 142 1.85 -18.62 1.02
N LEU A 143 2.84 -19.09 0.28
CA LEU A 143 4.06 -18.37 -0.03
C LEU A 143 4.13 -18.11 -1.55
N PHE A 144 4.49 -16.89 -1.93
CA PHE A 144 4.75 -16.56 -3.33
C PHE A 144 6.13 -17.09 -3.74
N ASP A 145 6.18 -17.85 -4.83
CA ASP A 145 7.45 -18.30 -5.40
C ASP A 145 8.06 -17.19 -6.26
N VAL A 146 8.96 -16.43 -5.66
CA VAL A 146 9.67 -15.31 -6.31
C VAL A 146 10.41 -15.77 -7.57
N THR A 147 10.97 -16.98 -7.55
CA THR A 147 11.76 -17.53 -8.66
C THR A 147 10.91 -17.87 -9.89
N SER A 148 9.63 -18.18 -9.67
CA SER A 148 8.67 -18.45 -10.72
C SER A 148 8.31 -17.23 -11.57
N PHE A 149 8.58 -16.00 -11.07
CA PHE A 149 8.24 -14.75 -11.73
C PHE A 149 9.50 -13.97 -12.14
N ARG A 150 10.00 -14.21 -13.35
CA ARG A 150 11.25 -13.66 -13.90
C ARG A 150 11.35 -12.11 -13.88
N GLN A 151 10.23 -11.40 -13.73
CA GLN A 151 10.20 -9.95 -13.68
C GLN A 151 10.13 -9.40 -12.25
N TYR A 152 10.20 -10.27 -11.24
CA TYR A 152 10.19 -9.84 -9.85
C TYR A 152 11.37 -8.89 -9.56
N GLY A 153 11.10 -7.82 -8.82
CA GLY A 153 12.12 -6.80 -8.55
C GLY A 153 12.34 -5.77 -9.65
N LYS A 154 11.89 -6.01 -10.90
CA LYS A 154 12.12 -5.11 -12.04
C LYS A 154 11.58 -3.69 -11.79
N LEU A 155 10.37 -3.55 -11.26
CA LEU A 155 9.77 -2.22 -10.97
C LEU A 155 10.57 -1.48 -9.90
N SER A 156 10.97 -2.16 -8.82
CA SER A 156 11.72 -1.57 -7.71
C SER A 156 13.21 -1.42 -8.02
N ASN A 157 13.69 -1.97 -9.13
CA ASN A 157 15.11 -2.04 -9.50
C ASN A 157 15.98 -2.68 -8.40
N ARG A 158 15.44 -3.69 -7.72
CA ARG A 158 16.16 -4.45 -6.69
C ARG A 158 16.58 -5.79 -7.20
N ASP A 159 17.79 -6.18 -6.85
CA ASP A 159 18.27 -7.54 -7.05
C ASP A 159 17.59 -8.48 -6.04
N THR A 160 17.14 -9.65 -6.53
CA THR A 160 16.51 -10.67 -5.70
C THR A 160 17.49 -11.24 -4.66
N GLU A 161 18.79 -11.33 -4.97
CA GLU A 161 19.82 -11.79 -4.03
C GLU A 161 20.02 -10.79 -2.88
N GLU A 162 20.01 -9.48 -3.17
CA GLU A 162 20.07 -8.44 -2.14
C GLU A 162 18.82 -8.42 -1.25
N MET A 163 17.66 -8.79 -1.78
CA MET A 163 16.42 -8.86 -1.01
C MET A 163 16.42 -10.01 0.01
N LEU A 164 17.06 -11.13 -0.30
CA LEU A 164 17.23 -12.26 0.61
C LEU A 164 18.15 -11.89 1.79
N ALA A 165 19.21 -11.11 1.53
CA ALA A 165 20.16 -10.67 2.54
C ALA A 165 19.62 -9.60 3.50
N GLY A 166 18.61 -8.82 3.08
CA GLY A 166 18.03 -7.69 3.80
C GLY A 166 16.69 -7.94 4.49
N ALA A 167 16.30 -9.21 4.71
CA ALA A 167 15.01 -9.57 5.28
C ALA A 167 14.82 -8.97 6.68
N ARG A 168 13.75 -8.18 6.86
CA ARG A 168 13.34 -7.64 8.19
C ARG A 168 12.81 -8.69 9.15
N VAL A 169 12.56 -9.88 8.67
CA VAL A 169 11.98 -11.00 9.40
C VAL A 169 12.94 -12.17 9.25
N GLU A 170 13.22 -12.86 10.34
CA GLU A 170 13.96 -14.11 10.30
C GLU A 170 13.32 -15.07 9.30
N VAL A 171 14.16 -15.70 8.49
CA VAL A 171 13.69 -16.69 7.51
C VAL A 171 13.21 -17.90 8.31
N ALA A 172 11.91 -18.15 8.28
CA ALA A 172 11.33 -19.31 8.93
C ALA A 172 11.60 -20.58 8.10
N ASP A 173 11.69 -21.74 8.80
CA ASP A 173 12.05 -23.03 8.19
C ASP A 173 11.10 -23.51 7.08
N TYR A 174 9.87 -22.92 7.02
CA TYR A 174 8.88 -23.25 6.00
C TYR A 174 8.98 -22.39 4.72
N LYS A 175 9.93 -21.47 4.62
CA LYS A 175 10.12 -20.57 3.46
C LYS A 175 11.08 -21.14 2.44
#